data_9c790ee5c9269483841060d7018eb0e6
#
_entry.id   9c790ee5c9269483841060d7018eb0e6
#
_cell.length_a   1.000
_cell.length_b   1.000
_cell.length_c   1.000
_cell.angle_alpha   90.00
_cell.angle_beta   90.00
_cell.angle_gamma   90.00
#
_symmetry.space_group_name_H-M   'P 1'
#
loop_
_entity.id
_entity.type
_entity.pdbx_description
1 polymer ?
#
loop_
_entity_poly.entity_id
_entity_poly.type
_entity_poly.pdbx_seq_one_letter_code
_entity_poly.pdbx_strand_id
1 'polypeptide(L)'
;VPLEGDSLSSAVESYFAQSEQVPTRIRTAIKIGPGQVLASGMLVQHLPDGEEGRERLHTQLDHPKWEHVSIMADSLRHEELADQNLPLEDLVWRLYHEEREVRVAPGASIIKGCRCTVTHFEDVLARFPQDERCEMKNDDGIIVVDCAFCSKEFAIQD
;
A
#
# COMPACT_ATOMS: atom_id res chain seq x y z
N VAL A 1 7.63 15.21 6.46
CA VAL A 1 6.94 15.68 5.24
C VAL A 1 5.46 15.70 5.55
N PRO A 2 4.76 16.84 5.41
CA PRO A 2 3.31 16.85 5.56
C PRO A 2 2.69 16.02 4.42
N LEU A 3 1.72 15.18 4.75
CA LEU A 3 0.95 14.43 3.76
C LEU A 3 -0.12 15.36 3.19
N GLU A 4 -0.10 15.58 1.90
CA GLU A 4 -1.05 16.42 1.18
C GLU A 4 -1.96 15.56 0.31
N GLY A 5 -3.24 15.90 0.25
CA GLY A 5 -4.22 15.24 -0.61
C GLY A 5 -5.53 14.89 0.12
N ASP A 6 -6.59 14.72 -0.66
CA ASP A 6 -7.95 14.47 -0.17
C ASP A 6 -8.23 12.97 0.07
N SER A 7 -7.26 12.10 -0.21
CA SER A 7 -7.35 10.66 -0.05
C SER A 7 -6.02 10.04 0.38
N LEU A 8 -6.07 8.80 0.89
CA LEU A 8 -4.84 8.05 1.19
C LEU A 8 -3.97 7.85 -0.04
N SER A 9 -4.57 7.59 -1.20
CA SER A 9 -3.83 7.44 -2.46
C SER A 9 -3.09 8.71 -2.82
N SER A 10 -3.77 9.88 -2.79
CA SER A 10 -3.13 11.16 -3.09
C SER A 10 -2.06 11.56 -2.08
N ALA A 11 -2.27 11.25 -0.78
CA ALA A 11 -1.25 11.49 0.25
C ALA A 11 0.01 10.65 0.03
N VAL A 12 -0.14 9.39 -0.39
CA VAL A 12 1.00 8.50 -0.72
C VAL A 12 1.69 8.94 -2.01
N GLU A 13 0.94 9.37 -3.04
CA GLU A 13 1.50 9.95 -4.27
C GLU A 13 2.35 11.19 -3.96
N SER A 14 1.85 12.08 -3.09
CA SER A 14 2.56 13.26 -2.61
C SER A 14 3.85 12.88 -1.88
N TYR A 15 3.80 11.86 -1.01
CA TYR A 15 4.98 11.35 -0.32
C TYR A 15 6.05 10.86 -1.30
N PHE A 16 5.68 10.04 -2.29
CA PHE A 16 6.64 9.55 -3.29
C PHE A 16 7.25 10.68 -4.10
N ALA A 17 6.45 11.68 -4.48
CA ALA A 17 6.95 12.84 -5.23
C ALA A 17 7.91 13.70 -4.41
N GLN A 18 7.60 13.98 -3.13
CA GLN A 18 8.36 14.89 -2.28
C GLN A 18 9.58 14.24 -1.62
N SER A 19 9.43 13.00 -1.13
CA SER A 19 10.47 12.33 -0.34
C SER A 19 11.34 11.40 -1.18
N GLU A 20 10.74 10.64 -2.08
CA GLU A 20 11.44 9.65 -2.89
C GLU A 20 11.82 10.20 -4.27
N GLN A 21 11.26 11.36 -4.65
CA GLN A 21 11.43 11.97 -5.97
C GLN A 21 11.03 11.02 -7.12
N VAL A 22 10.05 10.17 -6.87
CA VAL A 22 9.51 9.21 -7.84
C VAL A 22 8.07 9.58 -8.18
N PRO A 23 7.81 10.11 -9.38
CA PRO A 23 6.45 10.35 -9.83
C PRO A 23 5.63 9.07 -9.76
N THR A 24 4.52 9.12 -9.04
CA THR A 24 3.71 7.92 -8.73
C THR A 24 2.23 8.21 -8.95
N ARG A 25 1.49 7.24 -9.49
CA ARG A 25 0.03 7.22 -9.55
C ARG A 25 -0.49 5.97 -8.88
N ILE A 26 -1.53 6.14 -8.05
CA ILE A 26 -2.15 5.04 -7.30
C ILE A 26 -3.65 5.06 -7.55
N ARG A 27 -4.17 3.94 -8.01
CA ARG A 27 -5.62 3.71 -8.13
C ARG A 27 -6.00 2.55 -7.23
N THR A 28 -7.03 2.74 -6.43
CA THR A 28 -7.53 1.70 -5.52
C THR A 28 -9.02 1.48 -5.73
N ALA A 29 -9.45 0.26 -5.52
CA ALA A 29 -10.86 -0.10 -5.54
C ALA A 29 -11.19 -1.05 -4.39
N ILE A 30 -12.34 -0.82 -3.77
CA ILE A 30 -12.88 -1.68 -2.71
C ILE A 30 -14.31 -2.02 -3.10
N LYS A 31 -14.63 -3.31 -3.11
CA LYS A 31 -15.97 -3.82 -3.33
C LYS A 31 -16.39 -4.65 -2.13
N ILE A 32 -17.46 -4.22 -1.47
CA ILE A 32 -18.04 -4.92 -0.32
C ILE A 32 -19.28 -5.67 -0.78
N GLY A 33 -19.30 -6.98 -0.58
CA GLY A 33 -20.42 -7.84 -0.85
C GLY A 33 -20.77 -8.74 0.34
N PRO A 34 -21.86 -9.51 0.28
CA PRO A 34 -22.27 -10.40 1.36
C PRO A 34 -21.18 -11.44 1.68
N GLY A 35 -20.54 -11.30 2.84
CA GLY A 35 -19.48 -12.21 3.30
C GLY A 35 -18.13 -12.12 2.58
N GLN A 36 -17.95 -11.14 1.70
CA GLN A 36 -16.73 -10.96 0.93
C GLN A 36 -16.37 -9.48 0.79
N VAL A 37 -15.09 -9.17 0.97
CA VAL A 37 -14.50 -7.87 0.66
C VAL A 37 -13.39 -8.10 -0.35
N LEU A 38 -13.48 -7.40 -1.48
CA LEU A 38 -12.42 -7.33 -2.48
C LEU A 38 -11.73 -5.98 -2.36
N ALA A 39 -10.41 -6.00 -2.30
CA ALA A 39 -9.57 -4.82 -2.43
C ALA A 39 -8.56 -5.04 -3.56
N SER A 40 -8.44 -4.08 -4.43
CA SER A 40 -7.50 -4.09 -5.54
C SER A 40 -6.82 -2.74 -5.70
N GLY A 41 -5.66 -2.74 -6.31
CA GLY A 41 -4.91 -1.52 -6.54
C GLY A 41 -3.96 -1.63 -7.72
N MET A 42 -3.70 -0.49 -8.34
CA MET A 42 -2.67 -0.30 -9.34
C MET A 42 -1.74 0.82 -8.86
N LEU A 43 -0.46 0.56 -8.91
CA LEU A 43 0.58 1.54 -8.67
C LEU A 43 1.43 1.65 -9.94
N VAL A 44 1.62 2.87 -10.42
CA VAL A 44 2.47 3.18 -11.57
C VAL A 44 3.51 4.19 -11.14
N GLN A 45 4.77 3.92 -11.48
CA GLN A 45 5.88 4.79 -11.11
C GLN A 45 6.75 5.11 -12.33
N HIS A 46 7.17 6.36 -12.43
CA HIS A 46 8.21 6.77 -13.37
C HIS A 46 9.57 6.56 -12.71
N LEU A 47 10.23 5.48 -13.10
CA LEU A 47 11.57 5.18 -12.60
C LEU A 47 12.60 5.85 -13.50
N PRO A 48 13.77 6.28 -12.95
CA PRO A 48 14.87 6.78 -13.76
C PRO A 48 15.33 5.69 -14.72
N ASP A 49 15.65 6.08 -15.95
CA ASP A 49 16.31 5.19 -16.89
C ASP A 49 17.62 4.71 -16.26
N GLY A 50 17.72 3.37 -16.07
CA GLY A 50 18.89 2.78 -15.46
C GLY A 50 20.11 2.94 -16.35
N GLU A 51 20.96 3.89 -16.05
CA GLU A 51 22.34 3.84 -16.51
C GLU A 51 23.12 2.86 -15.64
N GLU A 52 23.88 2.00 -16.27
CA GLU A 52 24.94 1.21 -15.65
C GLU A 52 26.04 2.17 -15.12
N GLY A 53 25.78 2.85 -14.01
CA GLY A 53 26.78 3.71 -13.39
C GLY A 53 26.24 4.86 -12.55
N ARG A 54 26.07 4.63 -11.29
CA ARG A 54 26.34 5.49 -10.13
C ARG A 54 25.65 6.86 -9.94
N GLU A 55 24.91 7.43 -10.84
CA GLU A 55 24.16 8.65 -10.56
C GLU A 55 22.67 8.33 -10.55
N ARG A 56 22.01 8.58 -9.39
CA ARG A 56 20.56 8.64 -9.31
C ARG A 56 20.13 9.84 -10.14
N LEU A 57 19.80 9.59 -11.39
CA LEU A 57 19.18 10.61 -12.23
C LEU A 57 17.82 10.91 -11.65
N HIS A 58 17.61 12.18 -11.32
CA HIS A 58 16.30 12.65 -10.88
C HIS A 58 15.31 12.48 -12.03
N THR A 59 14.22 11.77 -11.78
CA THR A 59 13.12 11.67 -12.72
C THR A 59 12.46 13.03 -12.84
N GLN A 60 12.31 13.52 -14.06
CA GLN A 60 11.60 14.78 -14.30
C GLN A 60 10.10 14.54 -14.12
N LEU A 61 9.50 15.29 -13.20
CA LEU A 61 8.06 15.21 -12.91
C LEU A 61 7.18 15.58 -14.09
N ASP A 62 7.69 16.39 -15.01
CA ASP A 62 7.04 16.92 -16.20
C ASP A 62 7.44 16.20 -17.50
N HIS A 63 7.97 14.98 -17.41
CA HIS A 63 8.36 14.21 -18.59
C HIS A 63 7.12 13.82 -19.42
N PRO A 64 7.07 14.13 -20.75
CA PRO A 64 5.86 13.89 -21.58
C PRO A 64 5.34 12.45 -21.58
N LYS A 65 6.25 11.47 -21.50
CA LYS A 65 5.86 10.06 -21.41
C LYS A 65 5.19 9.75 -20.06
N TRP A 66 5.65 10.38 -18.99
CA TRP A 66 5.02 10.23 -17.68
C TRP A 66 3.63 10.83 -17.67
N GLU A 67 3.46 12.01 -18.25
CA GLU A 67 2.13 12.63 -18.38
C GLU A 67 1.17 11.70 -19.10
N HIS A 68 1.55 11.14 -20.25
CA HIS A 68 0.74 10.19 -20.99
C HIS A 68 0.37 8.96 -20.13
N VAL A 69 1.35 8.30 -19.55
CA VAL A 69 1.14 7.10 -18.72
C VAL A 69 0.26 7.40 -17.49
N SER A 70 0.42 8.56 -16.87
CA SER A 70 -0.39 8.95 -15.72
C SER A 70 -1.84 9.23 -16.09
N ILE A 71 -2.11 9.88 -17.25
CA ILE A 71 -3.46 10.09 -17.76
C ILE A 71 -4.14 8.75 -18.05
N MET A 72 -3.41 7.81 -18.65
CA MET A 72 -3.95 6.45 -18.89
C MET A 72 -4.26 5.74 -17.57
N ALA A 73 -3.40 5.82 -16.58
CA ALA A 73 -3.67 5.28 -15.24
C ALA A 73 -4.91 5.92 -14.60
N ASP A 74 -5.06 7.24 -14.73
CA ASP A 74 -6.21 7.98 -14.18
C ASP A 74 -7.53 7.65 -14.89
N SER A 75 -7.50 7.13 -16.11
CA SER A 75 -8.68 6.66 -16.84
C SER A 75 -9.24 5.34 -16.34
N LEU A 76 -8.50 4.59 -15.52
CA LEU A 76 -8.94 3.32 -14.94
C LEU A 76 -10.11 3.55 -13.98
N ARG A 77 -11.23 2.91 -14.28
CA ARG A 77 -12.45 3.03 -13.46
C ARG A 77 -12.42 2.07 -12.27
N HIS A 78 -13.07 2.51 -11.20
CA HIS A 78 -13.19 1.72 -9.96
C HIS A 78 -13.80 0.33 -10.21
N GLU A 79 -14.84 0.25 -11.06
CA GLU A 79 -15.54 -0.99 -11.37
C GLU A 79 -14.65 -1.98 -12.12
N GLU A 80 -13.77 -1.48 -12.99
CA GLU A 80 -12.83 -2.32 -13.75
C GLU A 80 -11.77 -2.90 -12.82
N LEU A 81 -11.23 -2.08 -11.92
CA LEU A 81 -10.23 -2.53 -10.96
C LEU A 81 -10.83 -3.48 -9.91
N ALA A 82 -12.14 -3.40 -9.63
CA ALA A 82 -12.88 -4.27 -8.72
C ALA A 82 -13.57 -5.46 -9.41
N ASP A 83 -13.33 -5.69 -10.71
CA ASP A 83 -13.90 -6.83 -11.43
C ASP A 83 -12.99 -8.07 -11.32
N GLN A 84 -13.44 -9.07 -10.58
CA GLN A 84 -12.73 -10.35 -10.41
C GLN A 84 -12.63 -11.20 -11.69
N ASN A 85 -13.47 -10.92 -12.68
CA ASN A 85 -13.48 -11.65 -13.95
C ASN A 85 -12.55 -11.00 -14.98
N LEU A 86 -12.05 -9.80 -14.71
CA LEU A 86 -11.12 -9.09 -15.58
C LEU A 86 -9.67 -9.36 -15.10
N PRO A 87 -8.86 -10.12 -15.85
CA PRO A 87 -7.47 -10.35 -15.53
C PRO A 87 -6.69 -9.04 -15.44
N LEU A 88 -5.74 -8.96 -14.50
CA LEU A 88 -4.93 -7.75 -14.32
C LEU A 88 -4.07 -7.45 -15.56
N GLU A 89 -3.61 -8.47 -16.26
CA GLU A 89 -2.88 -8.36 -17.51
C GLU A 89 -3.72 -7.70 -18.60
N ASP A 90 -5.03 -8.03 -18.69
CA ASP A 90 -5.94 -7.43 -19.65
C ASP A 90 -6.20 -5.96 -19.31
N LEU A 91 -6.25 -5.60 -18.03
CA LEU A 91 -6.30 -4.19 -17.58
C LEU A 91 -5.06 -3.42 -18.03
N VAL A 92 -3.88 -3.95 -17.78
CA VAL A 92 -2.61 -3.33 -18.20
C VAL A 92 -2.58 -3.19 -19.73
N TRP A 93 -2.96 -4.25 -20.45
CA TRP A 93 -3.03 -4.22 -21.90
C TRP A 93 -4.00 -3.16 -22.43
N ARG A 94 -5.19 -3.06 -21.88
CA ARG A 94 -6.20 -2.03 -22.27
C ARG A 94 -5.70 -0.61 -22.08
N LEU A 95 -4.91 -0.35 -21.03
CA LEU A 95 -4.37 0.97 -20.74
C LEU A 95 -3.16 1.30 -21.63
N TYR A 96 -2.30 0.33 -21.90
CA TYR A 96 -0.95 0.59 -22.41
C TYR A 96 -0.59 -0.18 -23.69
N HIS A 97 -1.56 -0.77 -24.41
CA HIS A 97 -1.27 -1.55 -25.64
C HIS A 97 -0.69 -0.71 -26.79
N GLU A 98 -0.85 0.60 -26.76
CA GLU A 98 -0.25 1.52 -27.72
C GLU A 98 1.21 1.85 -27.43
N GLU A 99 1.70 1.46 -26.24
CA GLU A 99 3.10 1.64 -25.89
C GLU A 99 3.99 0.70 -26.72
N ARG A 100 5.21 1.19 -27.01
CA ARG A 100 6.17 0.45 -27.83
C ARG A 100 6.48 -0.95 -27.30
N GLU A 101 6.50 -1.09 -25.96
CA GLU A 101 6.79 -2.33 -25.28
C GLU A 101 6.06 -2.36 -23.93
N VAL A 102 5.32 -3.45 -23.69
CA VAL A 102 4.72 -3.76 -22.40
C VAL A 102 5.22 -5.12 -21.97
N ARG A 103 5.91 -5.19 -20.83
CA ARG A 103 6.41 -6.43 -20.24
C ARG A 103 5.58 -6.78 -19.02
N VAL A 104 5.06 -7.99 -18.97
CA VAL A 104 4.33 -8.51 -17.82
C VAL A 104 5.14 -9.63 -17.18
N ALA A 105 5.33 -9.53 -15.88
CA ALA A 105 5.97 -10.57 -15.08
C ALA A 105 5.06 -10.92 -13.90
N PRO A 106 4.88 -12.21 -13.56
CA PRO A 106 4.09 -12.59 -12.40
C PRO A 106 4.78 -12.08 -11.13
N GLY A 107 4.00 -11.43 -10.27
CA GLY A 107 4.44 -11.02 -8.94
C GLY A 107 4.31 -12.12 -7.89
N ALA A 108 4.69 -11.83 -6.66
CA ALA A 108 4.44 -12.72 -5.54
C ALA A 108 2.95 -12.84 -5.25
N SER A 109 2.49 -14.02 -4.84
CA SER A 109 1.13 -14.22 -4.38
C SER A 109 0.88 -13.40 -3.12
N ILE A 110 -0.18 -12.60 -3.14
CA ILE A 110 -0.61 -11.81 -1.98
C ILE A 110 -1.63 -12.63 -1.19
N ILE A 111 -1.34 -12.87 0.08
CA ILE A 111 -2.24 -13.56 1.00
C ILE A 111 -2.60 -12.64 2.17
N LYS A 112 -3.82 -12.80 2.70
CA LYS A 112 -4.22 -12.12 3.92
C LYS A 112 -3.39 -12.66 5.09
N GLY A 113 -2.69 -11.80 5.80
CA GLY A 113 -1.90 -12.17 6.96
C GLY A 113 -1.49 -10.95 7.79
N CYS A 114 -1.05 -11.23 9.01
CA CYS A 114 -0.45 -10.24 9.88
C CYS A 114 0.73 -10.87 10.62
N ARG A 115 1.76 -10.08 10.91
CA ARG A 115 2.94 -10.52 11.68
C ARG A 115 2.76 -10.39 13.19
N CYS A 116 1.57 -9.96 13.65
CA CYS A 116 1.31 -9.80 15.06
C CYS A 116 1.32 -11.17 15.77
N THR A 117 2.03 -11.24 16.89
CA THR A 117 2.11 -12.42 17.76
C THR A 117 1.99 -11.98 19.22
N VAL A 118 1.57 -12.88 20.10
CA VAL A 118 1.56 -12.65 21.56
C VAL A 118 2.95 -12.23 22.02
N THR A 119 3.97 -12.99 21.64
CA THR A 119 5.38 -12.73 22.03
C THR A 119 5.85 -11.32 21.63
N HIS A 120 5.43 -10.84 20.42
CA HIS A 120 5.78 -9.49 20.02
C HIS A 120 5.21 -8.43 20.97
N PHE A 121 3.96 -8.60 21.40
CA PHE A 121 3.34 -7.67 22.33
C PHE A 121 3.90 -7.79 23.75
N GLU A 122 4.24 -9.00 24.20
CA GLU A 122 4.95 -9.24 25.45
C GLU A 122 6.32 -8.53 25.46
N ASP A 123 7.09 -8.64 24.38
CA ASP A 123 8.39 -7.96 24.22
C ASP A 123 8.25 -6.42 24.21
N VAL A 124 7.16 -5.90 23.65
CA VAL A 124 6.87 -4.46 23.68
C VAL A 124 6.48 -4.01 25.08
N LEU A 125 5.57 -4.72 25.73
CA LEU A 125 5.12 -4.39 27.08
C LEU A 125 6.24 -4.50 28.13
N ALA A 126 7.15 -5.45 27.97
CA ALA A 126 8.32 -5.60 28.85
C ALA A 126 9.26 -4.37 28.88
N ARG A 127 9.13 -3.45 27.93
CA ARG A 127 9.89 -2.19 27.89
C ARG A 127 9.31 -1.10 28.80
N PHE A 128 8.05 -1.24 29.21
CA PHE A 128 7.40 -0.32 30.12
C PHE A 128 7.71 -0.67 31.58
N PRO A 129 7.82 0.33 32.48
CA PRO A 129 7.92 0.10 33.91
C PRO A 129 6.73 -0.70 34.46
N GLN A 130 6.93 -1.40 35.55
CA GLN A 130 5.91 -2.27 36.15
C GLN A 130 4.66 -1.51 36.61
N ASP A 131 4.84 -0.29 37.10
CA ASP A 131 3.75 0.60 37.53
C ASP A 131 2.86 0.98 36.33
N GLU A 132 3.46 1.37 35.21
CA GLU A 132 2.71 1.68 33.98
C GLU A 132 1.96 0.44 33.44
N ARG A 133 2.59 -0.74 33.49
CA ARG A 133 1.92 -1.99 33.06
C ARG A 133 0.75 -2.35 33.97
N CYS A 134 0.86 -2.07 35.27
CA CYS A 134 -0.23 -2.27 36.21
C CYS A 134 -1.45 -1.38 35.88
N GLU A 135 -1.21 -0.14 35.42
CA GLU A 135 -2.28 0.79 34.99
C GLU A 135 -2.96 0.37 33.68
N MET A 136 -2.26 -0.42 32.84
CA MET A 136 -2.83 -0.94 31.59
C MET A 136 -3.73 -2.17 31.79
N LYS A 137 -3.74 -2.76 32.98
CA LYS A 137 -4.55 -3.94 33.28
C LYS A 137 -6.03 -3.60 33.44
N ASN A 138 -6.89 -4.42 32.86
CA ASN A 138 -8.34 -4.37 33.10
C ASN A 138 -8.69 -4.92 34.50
N ASP A 139 -9.99 -4.96 34.81
CA ASP A 139 -10.52 -5.48 36.10
C ASP A 139 -10.15 -6.96 36.35
N ASP A 140 -9.88 -7.72 35.32
CA ASP A 140 -9.44 -9.12 35.40
C ASP A 140 -7.91 -9.27 35.56
N GLY A 141 -7.17 -8.17 35.61
CA GLY A 141 -5.71 -8.14 35.73
C GLY A 141 -4.97 -8.48 34.44
N ILE A 142 -5.64 -8.37 33.29
CA ILE A 142 -5.13 -8.71 31.96
C ILE A 142 -4.92 -7.41 31.16
N ILE A 143 -3.82 -7.33 30.42
CA ILE A 143 -3.59 -6.28 29.43
C ILE A 143 -4.16 -6.76 28.10
N VAL A 144 -5.14 -6.04 27.55
CA VAL A 144 -5.72 -6.33 26.22
C VAL A 144 -5.07 -5.41 25.20
N VAL A 145 -4.49 -5.98 24.16
CA VAL A 145 -3.80 -5.24 23.09
C VAL A 145 -4.45 -5.56 21.75
N ASP A 146 -4.85 -4.53 21.04
CA ASP A 146 -5.39 -4.62 19.68
C ASP A 146 -4.28 -4.44 18.65
N CYS A 147 -4.23 -5.33 17.66
CA CYS A 147 -3.35 -5.13 16.54
C CYS A 147 -3.91 -4.04 15.61
N ALA A 148 -3.22 -2.92 15.48
CA ALA A 148 -3.63 -1.80 14.62
C ALA A 148 -3.76 -2.16 13.12
N PHE A 149 -3.16 -3.29 12.66
CA PHE A 149 -3.21 -3.72 11.27
C PHE A 149 -4.33 -4.70 10.95
N CYS A 150 -4.66 -5.61 11.86
CA CYS A 150 -5.65 -6.68 11.59
C CYS A 150 -6.79 -6.73 12.60
N SER A 151 -6.80 -5.84 13.59
CA SER A 151 -7.81 -5.73 14.65
C SER A 151 -7.99 -7.01 15.47
N LYS A 152 -6.96 -7.86 15.53
CA LYS A 152 -6.97 -9.03 16.38
C LYS A 152 -6.60 -8.61 17.80
N GLU A 153 -7.42 -9.04 18.76
CA GLU A 153 -7.19 -8.82 20.18
C GLU A 153 -6.26 -9.89 20.76
N PHE A 154 -5.39 -9.48 21.66
CA PHE A 154 -4.47 -10.33 22.42
C PHE A 154 -4.61 -10.05 23.90
N ALA A 155 -4.90 -11.06 24.67
CA ALA A 155 -4.92 -11.01 26.14
C ALA A 155 -3.53 -11.39 26.66
N ILE A 156 -2.83 -10.44 27.24
CA ILE A 156 -1.49 -10.61 27.79
C ILE A 156 -1.57 -10.69 29.32
N GLN A 157 -1.06 -11.77 29.87
CA GLN A 157 -0.89 -11.95 31.32
C GLN A 157 0.52 -11.50 31.69
N ASP A 158 0.61 -10.47 32.55
CA ASP A 158 1.88 -9.91 33.05
C ASP A 158 2.03 -10.10 34.56
#